data_fdc2460b7da8d3bc044b261659c367fd
#
_entry.id   fdc2460b7da8d3bc044b261659c367fd
#
_cell.length_a   1.000
_cell.length_b   1.000
_cell.length_c   1.000
_cell.angle_alpha   90.00
_cell.angle_beta   90.00
_cell.angle_gamma   90.00
#
_symmetry.space_group_name_H-M   'P 1'
#
loop_
_entity.id
_entity.type
_entity.pdbx_description
1 polymer ?
#
loop_
_entity_poly.entity_id
_entity_poly.type
_entity_poly.pdbx_seq_one_letter_code
_entity_poly.pdbx_strand_id
1 'polypeptide(L)'
;MSDVTDGKLVGIIGAGRLGQAMATTVLRAGRHVMLANSRGPGTLDSVIASLPDGASAGTVEQVLGARVVVLGVPWPRVRDAVHGLTWNGQIVLDATNDFEGSDLNGRTSSEVVAELLPGARVVKAGNTLGAPVLAADPLDSGGRRVIFLSGDDADAKSEAVQLFQDAGFFAVDLGELIAGGRMQQIGGPLAGLNLIRLP
;
A
#
# COMPACT_ATOMS: atom_id res chain seq x y z
N MET A 1 2.70 -24.73 -16.96
CA MET A 1 2.96 -23.69 -15.93
C MET A 1 2.68 -22.35 -16.60
N SER A 2 1.43 -22.00 -16.65
CA SER A 2 0.91 -20.86 -17.41
C SER A 2 -0.10 -20.14 -16.55
N ASP A 3 -0.02 -18.80 -16.61
CA ASP A 3 -1.07 -17.84 -16.27
C ASP A 3 -1.48 -17.62 -14.80
N VAL A 4 -0.51 -17.22 -13.97
CA VAL A 4 -0.81 -16.48 -12.71
C VAL A 4 -0.64 -14.95 -12.89
N THR A 5 -0.45 -14.47 -14.13
CA THR A 5 -0.04 -13.07 -14.40
C THR A 5 -1.11 -12.18 -15.03
N ASP A 6 -2.38 -12.55 -15.00
CA ASP A 6 -3.40 -11.71 -15.61
C ASP A 6 -4.00 -10.72 -14.60
N GLY A 7 -3.25 -9.63 -14.31
CA GLY A 7 -3.75 -8.43 -13.63
C GLY A 7 -4.14 -8.55 -12.14
N LYS A 8 -4.07 -9.76 -11.57
CA LYS A 8 -4.53 -10.04 -10.20
C LYS A 8 -3.41 -10.10 -9.15
N LEU A 9 -2.15 -10.15 -9.57
CA LEU A 9 -1.03 -10.17 -8.64
C LEU A 9 -0.73 -8.75 -8.15
N VAL A 10 -0.61 -8.60 -6.84
CA VAL A 10 -0.12 -7.39 -6.17
C VAL A 10 1.20 -7.72 -5.48
N GLY A 11 2.23 -6.96 -5.79
CA GLY A 11 3.51 -7.06 -5.11
C GLY A 11 3.52 -6.27 -3.81
N ILE A 12 4.24 -6.74 -2.79
CA ILE A 12 4.38 -6.01 -1.53
C ILE A 12 5.85 -5.96 -1.13
N ILE A 13 6.42 -4.77 -1.11
CA ILE A 13 7.76 -4.52 -0.57
C ILE A 13 7.62 -4.18 0.92
N GLY A 14 8.07 -5.10 1.77
CA GLY A 14 7.95 -5.01 3.22
C GLY A 14 6.96 -6.02 3.81
N ALA A 15 7.46 -6.93 4.65
CA ALA A 15 6.70 -7.99 5.29
C ALA A 15 6.50 -7.75 6.80
N GLY A 16 6.55 -6.49 7.23
CA GLY A 16 6.21 -6.06 8.59
C GLY A 16 4.69 -6.03 8.83
N ARG A 17 4.29 -5.54 10.01
CA ARG A 17 2.85 -5.49 10.38
C ARG A 17 1.98 -4.80 9.33
N LEU A 18 2.43 -3.68 8.77
CA LEU A 18 1.66 -2.96 7.76
C LEU A 18 1.62 -3.72 6.42
N GLY A 19 2.75 -4.28 5.96
CA GLY A 19 2.78 -5.10 4.74
C GLY A 19 1.87 -6.33 4.84
N GLN A 20 1.83 -7.01 6.00
CA GLN A 20 0.92 -8.12 6.25
C GLN A 20 -0.55 -7.68 6.29
N ALA A 21 -0.85 -6.52 6.87
CA ALA A 21 -2.18 -5.94 6.86
C ALA A 21 -2.66 -5.60 5.44
N MET A 22 -1.79 -5.01 4.63
CA MET A 22 -2.06 -4.76 3.21
C MET A 22 -2.23 -6.07 2.44
N ALA A 23 -1.41 -7.10 2.72
CA ALA A 23 -1.59 -8.43 2.13
C ALA A 23 -2.97 -9.01 2.43
N THR A 24 -3.41 -8.98 3.69
CA THR A 24 -4.75 -9.42 4.09
C THR A 24 -5.84 -8.65 3.36
N THR A 25 -5.69 -7.33 3.22
CA THR A 25 -6.64 -6.47 2.48
C THR A 25 -6.71 -6.85 1.01
N VAL A 26 -5.56 -7.04 0.36
CA VAL A 26 -5.48 -7.42 -1.06
C VAL A 26 -6.06 -8.82 -1.30
N LEU A 27 -5.79 -9.78 -0.43
CA LEU A 27 -6.35 -11.14 -0.51
C LEU A 27 -7.86 -11.12 -0.35
N ARG A 28 -8.40 -10.29 0.55
CA ARG A 28 -9.85 -10.08 0.72
C ARG A 28 -10.50 -9.51 -0.55
N ALA A 29 -9.79 -8.70 -1.32
CA ALA A 29 -10.23 -8.22 -2.64
C ALA A 29 -10.23 -9.33 -3.73
N GLY A 30 -9.93 -10.57 -3.39
CA GLY A 30 -9.87 -11.70 -4.34
C GLY A 30 -8.65 -11.65 -5.26
N ARG A 31 -7.60 -10.95 -4.87
CA ARG A 31 -6.32 -10.90 -5.61
C ARG A 31 -5.27 -11.79 -4.95
N HIS A 32 -4.18 -12.07 -5.64
CA HIS A 32 -3.01 -12.76 -5.11
C HIS A 32 -1.96 -11.75 -4.63
N VAL A 33 -1.13 -12.15 -3.67
CA VAL A 33 -0.02 -11.31 -3.21
C VAL A 33 1.31 -12.05 -3.28
N MET A 34 2.35 -11.29 -3.60
CA MET A 34 3.73 -11.71 -3.44
C MET A 34 4.44 -10.72 -2.52
N LEU A 35 4.92 -11.22 -1.36
CA LEU A 35 5.65 -10.40 -0.39
C LEU A 35 7.14 -10.56 -0.58
N ALA A 36 7.87 -9.46 -0.47
CA ALA A 36 9.32 -9.43 -0.40
C ALA A 36 9.82 -8.66 0.82
N ASN A 37 10.99 -9.02 1.30
CA ASN A 37 11.74 -8.30 2.30
C ASN A 37 13.24 -8.25 1.94
N SER A 38 14.03 -7.49 2.68
CA SER A 38 15.48 -7.35 2.45
C SER A 38 16.31 -8.59 2.79
N ARG A 39 15.71 -9.60 3.44
CA ARG A 39 16.41 -10.83 3.89
C ARG A 39 16.17 -12.03 2.96
N GLY A 40 15.37 -11.83 1.93
CA GLY A 40 15.02 -12.84 0.93
C GLY A 40 13.81 -13.71 1.30
N PRO A 41 13.23 -14.40 0.29
CA PRO A 41 11.95 -15.11 0.40
C PRO A 41 11.97 -16.23 1.43
N GLY A 42 13.08 -16.96 1.61
CA GLY A 42 13.17 -18.05 2.60
C GLY A 42 12.98 -17.61 4.06
N THR A 43 12.95 -16.31 4.35
CA THR A 43 12.66 -15.78 5.70
C THR A 43 11.18 -15.47 5.91
N LEU A 44 10.34 -15.73 4.91
CA LEU A 44 8.93 -15.35 4.91
C LEU A 44 7.96 -16.52 5.14
N ASP A 45 8.45 -17.77 5.27
CA ASP A 45 7.60 -18.97 5.38
C ASP A 45 6.54 -18.83 6.48
N SER A 46 6.92 -18.39 7.67
CA SER A 46 5.99 -18.20 8.79
C SER A 46 4.99 -17.06 8.54
N VAL A 47 5.41 -16.02 7.84
CA VAL A 47 4.52 -14.91 7.45
C VAL A 47 3.50 -15.39 6.43
N ILE A 48 3.95 -16.08 5.39
CA ILE A 48 3.06 -16.64 4.35
C ILE A 48 2.06 -17.61 4.97
N ALA A 49 2.52 -18.50 5.84
CA ALA A 49 1.64 -19.47 6.52
C ALA A 49 0.59 -18.83 7.45
N SER A 50 0.79 -17.57 7.88
CA SER A 50 -0.15 -16.83 8.70
C SER A 50 -1.17 -16.01 7.91
N LEU A 51 -0.99 -15.88 6.60
CA LEU A 51 -1.88 -15.14 5.70
C LEU A 51 -2.93 -16.08 5.09
N PRO A 52 -4.08 -15.53 4.64
CA PRO A 52 -5.04 -16.30 3.84
C PRO A 52 -4.42 -16.87 2.57
N ASP A 53 -5.07 -17.87 1.97
CA ASP A 53 -4.66 -18.47 0.70
C ASP A 53 -4.48 -17.42 -0.39
N GLY A 54 -3.47 -17.62 -1.26
CA GLY A 54 -3.14 -16.69 -2.34
C GLY A 54 -1.91 -15.81 -2.05
N ALA A 55 -1.29 -15.98 -0.87
CA ALA A 55 -0.02 -15.34 -0.54
C ALA A 55 1.19 -16.20 -0.97
N SER A 56 2.24 -15.53 -1.43
CA SER A 56 3.52 -16.14 -1.77
C SER A 56 4.69 -15.25 -1.35
N ALA A 57 5.87 -15.85 -1.19
CA ALA A 57 7.11 -15.11 -0.99
C ALA A 57 7.85 -14.97 -2.32
N GLY A 58 8.52 -13.82 -2.51
CA GLY A 58 9.35 -13.56 -3.68
C GLY A 58 10.52 -12.64 -3.37
N THR A 59 11.35 -12.40 -4.37
CA THR A 59 12.37 -11.35 -4.31
C THR A 59 11.74 -9.99 -4.64
N VAL A 60 12.45 -8.88 -4.35
CA VAL A 60 11.97 -7.53 -4.69
C VAL A 60 11.82 -7.40 -6.21
N GLU A 61 12.73 -7.96 -7.00
CA GLU A 61 12.67 -7.96 -8.47
C GLU A 61 11.43 -8.70 -9.00
N GLN A 62 11.06 -9.83 -8.36
CA GLN A 62 9.84 -10.55 -8.73
C GLN A 62 8.57 -9.75 -8.41
N VAL A 63 8.58 -9.05 -7.27
CA VAL A 63 7.48 -8.16 -6.85
C VAL A 63 7.26 -7.03 -7.86
N LEU A 64 8.34 -6.48 -8.46
CA LEU A 64 8.25 -5.44 -9.49
C LEU A 64 7.63 -5.93 -10.81
N GLY A 65 7.47 -7.23 -10.99
CA GLY A 65 6.70 -7.80 -12.11
C GLY A 65 5.19 -7.57 -11.99
N ALA A 66 4.69 -7.20 -10.80
CA ALA A 66 3.29 -6.89 -10.60
C ALA A 66 2.95 -5.47 -11.10
N ARG A 67 1.72 -5.30 -11.63
CA ARG A 67 1.22 -3.98 -12.06
C ARG A 67 1.00 -3.03 -10.87
N VAL A 68 0.57 -3.57 -9.73
CA VAL A 68 0.36 -2.82 -8.48
C VAL A 68 1.37 -3.31 -7.46
N VAL A 69 2.09 -2.38 -6.84
CA VAL A 69 3.08 -2.66 -5.80
C VAL A 69 2.75 -1.84 -4.56
N VAL A 70 2.69 -2.47 -3.41
CA VAL A 70 2.55 -1.79 -2.11
C VAL A 70 3.93 -1.54 -1.53
N LEU A 71 4.20 -0.31 -1.13
CA LEU A 71 5.38 0.07 -0.35
C LEU A 71 4.98 0.12 1.14
N GLY A 72 5.31 -0.94 1.88
CA GLY A 72 4.93 -1.14 3.28
C GLY A 72 6.12 -1.31 4.21
N VAL A 73 7.17 -0.49 4.02
CA VAL A 73 8.38 -0.48 4.86
C VAL A 73 8.36 0.69 5.84
N PRO A 74 9.10 0.62 6.97
CA PRO A 74 9.31 1.79 7.83
C PRO A 74 9.97 2.94 7.07
N TRP A 75 9.57 4.18 7.38
CA TRP A 75 10.05 5.39 6.70
C TRP A 75 11.59 5.46 6.56
N PRO A 76 12.41 5.21 7.62
CA PRO A 76 13.86 5.25 7.48
C PRO A 76 14.45 4.21 6.51
N ARG A 77 13.65 3.21 6.12
CA ARG A 77 14.06 2.15 5.18
C ARG A 77 13.57 2.35 3.76
N VAL A 78 12.74 3.37 3.51
CA VAL A 78 12.16 3.59 2.18
C VAL A 78 13.24 3.72 1.12
N ARG A 79 14.21 4.62 1.34
CA ARG A 79 15.30 4.86 0.37
C ARG A 79 16.08 3.59 0.05
N ASP A 80 16.48 2.84 1.06
CA ASP A 80 17.23 1.59 0.88
C ASP A 80 16.40 0.52 0.18
N ALA A 81 15.10 0.43 0.51
CA ALA A 81 14.21 -0.59 -0.03
C ALA A 81 13.91 -0.41 -1.53
N VAL A 82 14.04 0.81 -2.05
CA VAL A 82 13.76 1.13 -3.45
C VAL A 82 15.01 1.49 -4.26
N HIS A 83 16.19 1.52 -3.61
CA HIS A 83 17.45 1.87 -4.25
C HIS A 83 17.80 0.89 -5.38
N GLY A 84 18.14 1.42 -6.55
CA GLY A 84 18.53 0.63 -7.71
C GLY A 84 17.39 -0.09 -8.43
N LEU A 85 16.14 0.06 -7.98
CA LEU A 85 14.98 -0.50 -8.66
C LEU A 85 14.59 0.34 -9.88
N THR A 86 14.13 -0.34 -10.94
CA THR A 86 13.62 0.31 -12.15
C THR A 86 12.10 0.21 -12.19
N TRP A 87 11.44 1.35 -12.34
CA TRP A 87 9.99 1.46 -12.40
C TRP A 87 9.53 1.77 -13.82
N ASN A 88 8.59 0.98 -14.33
CA ASN A 88 8.10 1.05 -15.70
C ASN A 88 6.56 1.17 -15.72
N GLY A 89 6.04 2.20 -15.03
CA GLY A 89 4.60 2.47 -14.99
C GLY A 89 3.80 1.68 -13.95
N GLN A 90 4.45 0.97 -13.02
CA GLN A 90 3.74 0.33 -11.91
C GLN A 90 2.98 1.37 -11.09
N ILE A 91 1.80 0.98 -10.59
CA ILE A 91 1.08 1.73 -9.58
C ILE A 91 1.73 1.39 -8.23
N VAL A 92 2.20 2.39 -7.51
CA VAL A 92 2.77 2.19 -6.19
C VAL A 92 1.84 2.75 -5.12
N LEU A 93 1.27 1.86 -4.31
CA LEU A 93 0.50 2.24 -3.14
C LEU A 93 1.49 2.55 -2.00
N ASP A 94 1.71 3.85 -1.75
CA ASP A 94 2.55 4.31 -0.66
C ASP A 94 1.79 4.26 0.67
N ALA A 95 2.03 3.20 1.44
CA ALA A 95 1.46 3.02 2.77
C ALA A 95 2.40 3.50 3.89
N THR A 96 3.51 4.14 3.56
CA THR A 96 4.51 4.57 4.54
C THR A 96 4.06 5.77 5.35
N ASN A 97 4.65 5.95 6.53
CA ASN A 97 4.46 7.11 7.40
C ASN A 97 5.80 7.54 8.00
N ASP A 98 6.09 8.82 7.94
CA ASP A 98 7.20 9.44 8.67
C ASP A 98 6.76 9.77 10.10
N PHE A 99 7.00 8.84 11.03
CA PHE A 99 6.72 9.03 12.46
C PHE A 99 7.81 9.84 13.17
N GLU A 100 8.96 10.01 12.54
CA GLU A 100 10.12 10.70 13.14
C GLU A 100 10.06 12.21 12.91
N GLY A 101 9.19 12.67 11.99
CA GLY A 101 9.05 14.09 11.67
C GLY A 101 10.30 14.65 10.96
N SER A 102 10.78 13.92 9.95
CA SER A 102 11.95 14.33 9.17
C SER A 102 11.77 15.72 8.57
N ASP A 103 12.85 16.50 8.49
CA ASP A 103 12.80 17.73 7.69
C ASP A 103 12.78 17.38 6.19
N LEU A 104 11.61 17.53 5.59
CA LEU A 104 11.38 17.24 4.18
C LEU A 104 11.38 18.52 3.31
N ASN A 105 11.89 19.64 3.84
CA ASN A 105 11.90 20.95 3.15
C ASN A 105 10.48 21.37 2.67
N GLY A 106 9.47 21.19 3.51
CA GLY A 106 8.08 21.56 3.24
C GLY A 106 7.30 20.60 2.33
N ARG A 107 7.93 19.50 1.87
CA ARG A 107 7.28 18.45 1.07
C ARG A 107 6.53 17.47 1.98
N THR A 108 5.59 16.75 1.39
CA THR A 108 4.99 15.58 2.03
C THR A 108 5.92 14.36 1.93
N SER A 109 5.74 13.37 2.79
CA SER A 109 6.48 12.11 2.67
C SER A 109 6.23 11.41 1.33
N SER A 110 5.02 11.50 0.76
CA SER A 110 4.70 10.87 -0.51
C SER A 110 5.29 11.60 -1.72
N GLU A 111 5.51 12.91 -1.65
CA GLU A 111 6.30 13.62 -2.67
C GLU A 111 7.74 13.09 -2.69
N VAL A 112 8.34 12.86 -1.52
CA VAL A 112 9.67 12.26 -1.42
C VAL A 112 9.67 10.83 -1.96
N VAL A 113 8.66 10.04 -1.65
CA VAL A 113 8.51 8.69 -2.22
C VAL A 113 8.42 8.75 -3.74
N ALA A 114 7.60 9.64 -4.31
CA ALA A 114 7.45 9.78 -5.76
C ALA A 114 8.77 10.14 -6.45
N GLU A 115 9.58 11.01 -5.86
CA GLU A 115 10.92 11.34 -6.36
C GLU A 115 11.88 10.13 -6.36
N LEU A 116 11.74 9.23 -5.40
CA LEU A 116 12.56 8.02 -5.29
C LEU A 116 12.15 6.91 -6.29
N LEU A 117 10.98 7.03 -6.91
CA LEU A 117 10.38 6.03 -7.78
C LEU A 117 10.14 6.57 -9.21
N PRO A 118 11.19 7.06 -9.91
CA PRO A 118 11.02 7.63 -11.24
C PRO A 118 10.42 6.60 -12.20
N GLY A 119 9.29 6.95 -12.84
CA GLY A 119 8.54 6.06 -13.73
C GLY A 119 7.39 5.30 -13.07
N ALA A 120 7.26 5.32 -11.74
CA ALA A 120 6.09 4.80 -11.04
C ALA A 120 4.95 5.83 -11.00
N ARG A 121 3.72 5.34 -10.81
CA ARG A 121 2.53 6.15 -10.57
C ARG A 121 2.13 6.00 -9.10
N VAL A 122 2.52 6.97 -8.28
CA VAL A 122 2.37 6.87 -6.82
C VAL A 122 0.96 7.28 -6.39
N VAL A 123 0.36 6.45 -5.55
CA VAL A 123 -0.90 6.71 -4.85
C VAL A 123 -0.65 6.54 -3.36
N LYS A 124 -0.83 7.58 -2.57
CA LYS A 124 -0.83 7.51 -1.10
C LYS A 124 -2.08 6.78 -0.65
N ALA A 125 -1.95 5.63 0.02
CA ALA A 125 -3.09 4.87 0.51
C ALA A 125 -2.70 3.85 1.59
N GLY A 126 -3.63 3.51 2.49
CA GLY A 126 -3.41 2.50 3.54
C GLY A 126 -2.60 2.98 4.74
N ASN A 127 -2.20 4.24 4.77
CA ASN A 127 -1.33 4.81 5.79
C ASN A 127 -2.08 5.44 6.98
N THR A 128 -3.36 5.78 6.83
CA THR A 128 -4.14 6.47 7.87
C THR A 128 -4.68 5.54 8.95
N LEU A 129 -4.76 4.23 8.68
CA LEU A 129 -5.24 3.22 9.61
C LEU A 129 -4.07 2.46 10.24
N GLY A 130 -4.19 2.15 11.52
CA GLY A 130 -3.25 1.21 12.15
C GLY A 130 -3.37 -0.19 11.54
N ALA A 131 -2.26 -0.93 11.46
CA ALA A 131 -2.21 -2.23 10.79
C ALA A 131 -3.30 -3.23 11.29
N PRO A 132 -3.62 -3.34 12.59
CA PRO A 132 -4.70 -4.22 13.04
C PRO A 132 -6.08 -3.81 12.53
N VAL A 133 -6.33 -2.50 12.41
CA VAL A 133 -7.61 -1.96 11.89
C VAL A 133 -7.72 -2.17 10.39
N LEU A 134 -6.63 -1.99 9.65
CA LEU A 134 -6.57 -2.22 8.21
C LEU A 134 -6.78 -3.71 7.86
N ALA A 135 -6.23 -4.63 8.65
CA ALA A 135 -6.39 -6.07 8.45
C ALA A 135 -7.78 -6.59 8.87
N ALA A 136 -8.47 -5.89 9.78
CA ALA A 136 -9.80 -6.29 10.24
C ALA A 136 -10.85 -6.22 9.12
N ASP A 137 -12.01 -6.84 9.36
CA ASP A 137 -13.15 -6.72 8.46
C ASP A 137 -13.52 -5.23 8.32
N PRO A 138 -13.57 -4.68 7.09
CA PRO A 138 -13.96 -3.28 6.89
C PRO A 138 -15.46 -3.03 7.11
N LEU A 139 -16.29 -4.08 7.13
CA LEU A 139 -17.69 -3.96 7.51
C LEU A 139 -17.79 -3.89 9.04
N ASP A 140 -18.22 -2.75 9.54
CA ASP A 140 -18.28 -2.49 10.98
C ASP A 140 -19.49 -1.60 11.28
N SER A 141 -20.16 -1.86 12.41
CA SER A 141 -21.28 -1.04 12.94
C SER A 141 -22.36 -0.72 11.90
N GLY A 142 -22.62 -1.63 10.96
CA GLY A 142 -23.63 -1.47 9.89
C GLY A 142 -23.17 -0.59 8.71
N GLY A 143 -21.90 -0.21 8.66
CA GLY A 143 -21.33 0.61 7.60
C GLY A 143 -20.03 0.02 7.04
N ARG A 144 -19.34 0.81 6.24
CA ARG A 144 -18.03 0.47 5.65
C ARG A 144 -16.95 1.36 6.21
N ARG A 145 -15.84 0.76 6.63
CA ARG A 145 -14.65 1.50 7.05
C ARG A 145 -14.12 2.35 5.90
N VAL A 146 -13.85 3.61 6.23
CA VAL A 146 -13.31 4.56 5.25
C VAL A 146 -11.81 4.35 5.09
N ILE A 147 -11.34 4.38 3.83
CA ILE A 147 -9.93 4.48 3.51
C ILE A 147 -9.71 5.67 2.58
N PHE A 148 -8.68 6.45 2.86
CA PHE A 148 -8.33 7.63 2.07
C PHE A 148 -7.22 7.29 1.08
N LEU A 149 -7.25 7.94 -0.08
CA LEU A 149 -6.18 7.87 -1.06
C LEU A 149 -6.00 9.23 -1.78
N SER A 150 -4.81 9.44 -2.31
CA SER A 150 -4.47 10.60 -3.14
C SER A 150 -3.36 10.26 -4.12
N GLY A 151 -3.34 10.94 -5.27
CA GLY A 151 -2.34 10.70 -6.32
C GLY A 151 -2.62 11.58 -7.53
N ASP A 152 -1.63 11.71 -8.41
CA ASP A 152 -1.73 12.61 -9.56
C ASP A 152 -2.21 11.90 -10.83
N ASP A 153 -2.08 10.56 -10.90
CA ASP A 153 -2.53 9.75 -12.02
C ASP A 153 -3.95 9.22 -11.75
N ALA A 154 -4.90 9.61 -12.61
CA ALA A 154 -6.32 9.28 -12.43
C ALA A 154 -6.60 7.77 -12.57
N ASP A 155 -5.92 7.09 -13.50
CA ASP A 155 -6.11 5.66 -13.73
C ASP A 155 -5.52 4.84 -12.56
N ALA A 156 -4.36 5.25 -12.03
CA ALA A 156 -3.77 4.64 -10.85
C ALA A 156 -4.67 4.79 -9.62
N LYS A 157 -5.25 5.97 -9.41
CA LYS A 157 -6.22 6.19 -8.32
C LYS A 157 -7.48 5.34 -8.51
N SER A 158 -8.01 5.27 -9.72
CA SER A 158 -9.18 4.44 -10.03
C SER A 158 -8.93 2.97 -9.71
N GLU A 159 -7.77 2.42 -10.07
CA GLU A 159 -7.39 1.04 -9.74
C GLU A 159 -7.21 0.82 -8.24
N ALA A 160 -6.63 1.78 -7.53
CA ALA A 160 -6.50 1.73 -6.08
C ALA A 160 -7.89 1.79 -5.38
N VAL A 161 -8.78 2.67 -5.84
CA VAL A 161 -10.18 2.74 -5.36
C VAL A 161 -10.87 1.40 -5.53
N GLN A 162 -10.79 0.80 -6.73
CA GLN A 162 -11.43 -0.48 -7.02
C GLN A 162 -10.89 -1.59 -6.11
N LEU A 163 -9.58 -1.67 -5.91
CA LEU A 163 -8.95 -2.64 -5.02
C LEU A 163 -9.50 -2.54 -3.58
N PHE A 164 -9.58 -1.34 -3.03
CA PHE A 164 -10.09 -1.16 -1.67
C PHE A 164 -11.61 -1.39 -1.58
N GLN A 165 -12.37 -1.05 -2.62
CA GLN A 165 -13.81 -1.34 -2.68
C GLN A 165 -14.07 -2.84 -2.75
N ASP A 166 -13.31 -3.59 -3.55
CA ASP A 166 -13.38 -5.05 -3.64
C ASP A 166 -13.03 -5.70 -2.29
N ALA A 167 -12.10 -5.09 -1.52
CA ALA A 167 -11.79 -5.50 -0.16
C ALA A 167 -12.86 -5.12 0.87
N GLY A 168 -13.91 -4.37 0.49
CA GLY A 168 -15.05 -4.00 1.34
C GLY A 168 -14.97 -2.60 1.96
N PHE A 169 -13.90 -1.85 1.76
CA PHE A 169 -13.75 -0.48 2.26
C PHE A 169 -14.63 0.53 1.50
N PHE A 170 -14.87 1.68 2.10
CA PHE A 170 -15.35 2.87 1.41
C PHE A 170 -14.15 3.76 1.10
N ALA A 171 -13.73 3.78 -0.16
CA ALA A 171 -12.57 4.56 -0.61
C ALA A 171 -12.99 6.01 -0.90
N VAL A 172 -12.18 6.95 -0.39
CA VAL A 172 -12.35 8.40 -0.59
C VAL A 172 -11.11 8.96 -1.28
N ASP A 173 -11.28 9.46 -2.50
CA ASP A 173 -10.24 10.15 -3.25
C ASP A 173 -10.13 11.61 -2.75
N LEU A 174 -8.95 11.98 -2.24
CA LEU A 174 -8.63 13.32 -1.74
C LEU A 174 -7.99 14.21 -2.80
N GLY A 175 -7.94 13.76 -4.06
CA GLY A 175 -7.36 14.52 -5.16
C GLY A 175 -5.87 14.26 -5.36
N GLU A 176 -5.12 15.33 -5.59
CA GLU A 176 -3.69 15.30 -5.90
C GLU A 176 -2.83 14.79 -4.74
N LEU A 177 -1.66 14.24 -5.08
CA LEU A 177 -0.74 13.65 -4.12
C LEU A 177 -0.31 14.63 -3.03
N ILE A 178 -0.02 15.88 -3.39
CA ILE A 178 0.40 16.93 -2.45
C ILE A 178 -0.74 17.29 -1.49
N ALA A 179 -1.91 17.64 -2.03
CA ALA A 179 -3.04 18.11 -1.23
C ALA A 179 -3.57 17.01 -0.30
N GLY A 180 -3.85 15.82 -0.86
CA GLY A 180 -4.32 14.68 -0.08
C GLY A 180 -3.23 14.11 0.82
N GLY A 181 -1.97 14.09 0.39
CA GLY A 181 -0.84 13.63 1.19
C GLY A 181 -0.69 14.44 2.49
N ARG A 182 -0.84 15.76 2.44
CA ARG A 182 -0.85 16.62 3.64
C ARG A 182 -1.98 16.29 4.62
N MET A 183 -3.12 15.86 4.11
CA MET A 183 -4.24 15.45 4.95
C MET A 183 -3.99 14.06 5.60
N GLN A 184 -3.33 13.15 4.88
CA GLN A 184 -3.14 11.76 5.27
C GLN A 184 -1.87 11.50 6.10
N GLN A 185 -0.80 12.27 5.91
CA GLN A 185 0.48 12.05 6.60
C GLN A 185 0.36 12.23 8.12
N ILE A 186 1.33 11.73 8.88
CA ILE A 186 1.40 11.94 10.33
C ILE A 186 1.39 13.45 10.65
N GLY A 187 0.55 13.83 11.60
CA GLY A 187 0.26 15.24 11.92
C GLY A 187 -0.81 15.90 11.04
N GLY A 188 -1.24 15.25 9.97
CA GLY A 188 -2.37 15.69 9.15
C GLY A 188 -3.73 15.35 9.80
N PRO A 189 -4.81 16.03 9.37
CA PRO A 189 -6.13 15.92 10.01
C PRO A 189 -6.79 14.54 9.88
N LEU A 190 -6.35 13.69 8.94
CA LEU A 190 -6.91 12.35 8.71
C LEU A 190 -6.04 11.22 9.28
N ALA A 191 -4.85 11.52 9.78
CA ALA A 191 -3.95 10.52 10.33
C ALA A 191 -4.56 9.84 11.57
N GLY A 192 -4.66 8.52 11.55
CA GLY A 192 -5.19 7.72 12.65
C GLY A 192 -6.71 7.73 12.81
N LEU A 193 -7.45 8.44 11.95
CA LEU A 193 -8.92 8.42 12.01
C LEU A 193 -9.46 7.09 11.50
N ASN A 194 -10.26 6.43 12.36
CA ASN A 194 -11.00 5.23 12.02
C ASN A 194 -12.47 5.59 11.85
N LEU A 195 -12.87 5.90 10.62
CA LEU A 195 -14.22 6.34 10.28
C LEU A 195 -15.02 5.23 9.63
N ILE A 196 -16.33 5.23 9.89
CA ILE A 196 -17.30 4.33 9.28
C ILE A 196 -18.29 5.19 8.47
N ARG A 197 -18.40 4.89 7.18
CA ARG A 197 -19.45 5.45 6.34
C ARG A 197 -20.70 4.59 6.52
N LEU A 198 -21.72 5.17 7.13
CA LEU A 198 -23.05 4.57 7.26
C LEU A 198 -23.80 4.62 5.92
N PRO A 199 -24.83 3.78 5.73
CA PRO A 199 -25.67 3.75 4.52
C PRO A 199 -26.27 5.09 4.17
#